data_87421f9ada73c414651dc962fe667a4b
#
_entry.id   87421f9ada73c414651dc962fe667a4b
#
_cell.length_a   1.000
_cell.length_b   1.000
_cell.length_c   1.000
_cell.angle_alpha   90.00
_cell.angle_beta   90.00
_cell.angle_gamma   90.00
#
_symmetry.space_group_name_H-M   'P 1'
#
loop_
_entity.id
_entity.type
_entity.pdbx_description
1 polymer ?
#
loop_
_entity_poly.entity_id
_entity_poly.type
_entity_poly.pdbx_seq_one_letter_code
_entity_poly.pdbx_strand_id
1 'polypeptide(L)'
;METAHGFAAPAVSALARGIREYSLFQAVLLVMDRLRQEYPGLGDEALYDQLEFQANPSLGFPGSDVDRVEFFEERGMLRARLRFNLIGLFGASSPLPAFYSEQALGDSEEGNPTRNFLDLFHHRLHRLLLPIWRKYRYRVSFQSGEIGRAHV
;
A
#
# COMPACT_ATOMS: atom_id res chain seq x y z
N MET A 1 11.08 20.67 -20.69
CA MET A 1 11.92 21.04 -19.55
C MET A 1 11.03 21.76 -18.54
N GLU A 2 10.30 21.00 -17.75
CA GLU A 2 9.31 21.52 -16.80
C GLU A 2 9.68 21.00 -15.42
N THR A 3 10.04 21.92 -14.58
CA THR A 3 10.53 21.73 -13.22
C THR A 3 9.47 21.08 -12.33
N ALA A 4 9.76 19.89 -11.87
CA ALA A 4 9.05 19.27 -10.76
C ALA A 4 9.04 20.23 -9.57
N HIS A 5 7.89 20.80 -9.26
CA HIS A 5 7.68 21.60 -8.06
C HIS A 5 7.89 20.71 -6.84
N GLY A 6 8.81 21.15 -5.99
CA GLY A 6 9.37 20.39 -4.90
C GLY A 6 8.38 20.04 -3.80
N PHE A 7 7.70 18.94 -3.95
CA PHE A 7 7.21 18.18 -2.82
C PHE A 7 8.43 17.70 -2.02
N ALA A 8 8.45 17.94 -0.70
CA ALA A 8 9.61 17.74 0.18
C ALA A 8 10.36 16.41 -0.09
N ALA A 9 11.17 16.41 -1.13
CA ALA A 9 11.85 15.26 -1.71
C ALA A 9 12.64 14.39 -0.71
N PRO A 10 13.29 14.95 0.34
CA PRO A 10 14.05 14.14 1.29
C PRO A 10 13.17 13.26 2.19
N ALA A 11 11.99 13.74 2.61
CA ALA A 11 11.10 12.96 3.48
C ALA A 11 10.42 11.80 2.74
N VAL A 12 10.02 12.04 1.49
CA VAL A 12 9.45 11.00 0.60
C VAL A 12 10.49 9.93 0.30
N SER A 13 11.73 10.31 -0.02
CA SER A 13 12.79 9.37 -0.31
C SER A 13 13.26 8.56 0.90
N ALA A 14 13.22 9.14 2.10
CA ALA A 14 13.54 8.45 3.35
C ALA A 14 12.48 7.39 3.67
N LEU A 15 11.19 7.73 3.56
CA LEU A 15 10.08 6.79 3.75
C LEU A 15 10.15 5.65 2.73
N ALA A 16 10.39 5.97 1.45
CA ALA A 16 10.48 4.97 0.39
C ALA A 16 11.64 3.97 0.62
N ARG A 17 12.78 4.43 1.13
CA ARG A 17 13.93 3.56 1.45
C ARG A 17 13.68 2.64 2.64
N GLY A 18 13.00 3.13 3.68
CA GLY A 18 12.74 2.39 4.92
C GLY A 18 11.44 1.58 4.91
N ILE A 19 10.64 1.63 3.85
CA ILE A 19 9.29 1.07 3.85
C ILE A 19 9.25 -0.44 4.13
N ARG A 20 10.30 -1.16 3.77
CA ARG A 20 10.42 -2.61 3.98
C ARG A 20 10.57 -3.03 5.44
N GLU A 21 10.90 -2.11 6.33
CA GLU A 21 11.03 -2.38 7.77
C GLU A 21 9.68 -2.38 8.49
N TYR A 22 8.62 -1.92 7.83
CA TYR A 22 7.29 -1.79 8.39
C TYR A 22 6.37 -2.92 7.96
N SER A 23 5.43 -3.28 8.84
CA SER A 23 4.32 -4.15 8.46
C SER A 23 3.41 -3.45 7.44
N LEU A 24 2.61 -4.23 6.72
CA LEU A 24 1.67 -3.72 5.71
C LEU A 24 0.83 -2.55 6.24
N PHE A 25 0.24 -2.69 7.42
CA PHE A 25 -0.65 -1.67 7.99
C PHE A 25 0.09 -0.43 8.45
N GLN A 26 1.27 -0.60 9.04
CA GLN A 26 2.14 0.52 9.42
C GLN A 26 2.57 1.31 8.19
N ALA A 27 2.97 0.64 7.12
CA ALA A 27 3.35 1.27 5.87
C ALA A 27 2.21 2.12 5.29
N VAL A 28 0.99 1.57 5.22
CA VAL A 28 -0.18 2.30 4.76
C VAL A 28 -0.45 3.54 5.60
N LEU A 29 -0.40 3.42 6.93
CA LEU A 29 -0.61 4.55 7.84
C LEU A 29 0.45 5.64 7.69
N LEU A 30 1.72 5.26 7.53
CA LEU A 30 2.82 6.21 7.31
C LEU A 30 2.67 6.97 5.98
N VAL A 31 2.27 6.27 4.93
CA VAL A 31 2.02 6.90 3.63
C VAL A 31 0.81 7.84 3.70
N MET A 32 -0.27 7.44 4.36
CA MET A 32 -1.43 8.31 4.59
C MET A 32 -1.05 9.55 5.41
N ASP A 33 -0.20 9.39 6.40
CA ASP A 33 0.28 10.49 7.24
C ASP A 33 1.12 11.49 6.43
N ARG A 34 1.95 10.98 5.52
CA ARG A 34 2.68 11.81 4.58
C ARG A 34 1.75 12.58 3.64
N LEU A 35 0.72 11.94 3.10
CA LEU A 35 -0.28 12.59 2.27
C LEU A 35 -1.11 13.62 3.05
N ARG A 36 -1.39 13.38 4.34
CA ARG A 36 -2.07 14.32 5.23
C ARG A 36 -1.27 15.60 5.45
N GLN A 37 0.05 15.50 5.51
CA GLN A 37 0.92 16.69 5.59
C GLN A 37 0.82 17.57 4.34
N GLU A 38 0.63 16.94 3.18
CA GLU A 38 0.43 17.66 1.92
C GLU A 38 -0.99 18.23 1.79
N TYR A 39 -1.99 17.47 2.27
CA TYR A 39 -3.40 17.81 2.17
C TYR A 39 -4.09 17.80 3.54
N PRO A 40 -3.80 18.79 4.42
CA PRO A 40 -4.32 18.79 5.79
C PRO A 40 -5.85 18.94 5.87
N GLY A 41 -6.50 19.37 4.80
CA GLY A 41 -7.96 19.49 4.71
C GLY A 41 -8.69 18.22 4.26
N LEU A 42 -7.98 17.17 3.85
CA LEU A 42 -8.60 15.92 3.42
C LEU A 42 -8.87 14.98 4.60
N GLY A 43 -10.07 14.40 4.61
CA GLY A 43 -10.41 13.33 5.55
C GLY A 43 -9.70 12.00 5.22
N ASP A 44 -9.71 11.07 6.18
CA ASP A 44 -9.03 9.78 6.07
C ASP A 44 -9.48 8.96 4.85
N GLU A 45 -10.76 8.99 4.51
CA GLU A 45 -11.30 8.27 3.35
C GLU A 45 -10.74 8.84 2.04
N ALA A 46 -10.75 10.16 1.90
CA ALA A 46 -10.22 10.85 0.73
C ALA A 46 -8.70 10.66 0.59
N LEU A 47 -7.96 10.63 1.68
CA LEU A 47 -6.53 10.30 1.69
C LEU A 47 -6.29 8.85 1.27
N TYR A 48 -7.13 7.93 1.76
CA TYR A 48 -7.05 6.52 1.39
C TYR A 48 -7.32 6.28 -0.09
N ASP A 49 -8.18 7.09 -0.71
CA ASP A 49 -8.47 7.07 -2.15
C ASP A 49 -7.28 7.52 -3.02
N GLN A 50 -6.29 8.21 -2.43
CA GLN A 50 -5.04 8.56 -3.12
C GLN A 50 -4.03 7.39 -3.15
N LEU A 51 -4.33 6.28 -2.49
CA LEU A 51 -3.47 5.10 -2.48
C LEU A 51 -3.85 4.13 -3.60
N GLU A 52 -2.84 3.68 -4.33
CA GLU A 52 -2.93 2.61 -5.30
C GLU A 52 -2.18 1.39 -4.77
N PHE A 53 -2.79 0.21 -4.84
CA PHE A 53 -2.22 -1.02 -4.35
C PHE A 53 -1.92 -1.99 -5.48
N GLN A 54 -0.72 -2.57 -5.45
CA GLN A 54 -0.27 -3.58 -6.40
C GLN A 54 0.33 -4.77 -5.66
N ALA A 55 0.35 -5.94 -6.30
CA ALA A 55 1.10 -7.08 -5.81
C ALA A 55 2.48 -7.14 -6.47
N ASN A 56 3.46 -7.69 -5.75
CA ASN A 56 4.78 -7.95 -6.30
C ASN A 56 4.74 -9.24 -7.15
N PRO A 57 5.08 -9.19 -8.45
CA PRO A 57 5.07 -10.37 -9.31
C PRO A 57 6.27 -11.30 -9.10
N SER A 58 7.28 -10.89 -8.32
CA SER A 58 8.47 -11.68 -8.07
C SER A 58 8.14 -13.06 -7.49
N LEU A 59 8.78 -14.09 -8.00
CA LEU A 59 8.71 -15.47 -7.49
C LEU A 59 9.71 -15.74 -6.36
N GLY A 60 10.58 -14.77 -6.06
CA GLY A 60 11.50 -14.84 -4.94
C GLY A 60 10.78 -14.81 -3.59
N PHE A 61 11.38 -15.44 -2.57
CA PHE A 61 10.82 -15.41 -1.22
C PHE A 61 10.87 -13.98 -0.66
N PRO A 62 9.71 -13.40 -0.26
CA PRO A 62 9.68 -12.04 0.23
C PRO A 62 10.25 -11.93 1.64
N GLY A 63 11.18 -10.99 1.85
CA GLY A 63 11.74 -10.70 3.18
C GLY A 63 10.94 -9.67 3.98
N SER A 64 9.86 -9.11 3.42
CA SER A 64 9.04 -8.06 4.04
C SER A 64 7.62 -8.09 3.49
N ASP A 65 6.67 -7.48 4.22
CA ASP A 65 5.28 -7.36 3.77
C ASP A 65 5.14 -6.41 2.58
N VAL A 66 5.94 -5.34 2.56
CA VAL A 66 5.92 -4.30 1.55
C VAL A 66 7.19 -4.35 0.73
N ASP A 67 7.05 -4.40 -0.58
CA ASP A 67 8.20 -4.34 -1.49
C ASP A 67 8.71 -2.92 -1.67
N ARG A 68 7.81 -2.00 -2.04
CA ARG A 68 8.15 -0.59 -2.24
C ARG A 68 6.94 0.33 -2.16
N VAL A 69 7.21 1.62 -1.98
CA VAL A 69 6.26 2.71 -2.16
C VAL A 69 6.82 3.70 -3.17
N GLU A 70 5.96 4.17 -4.06
CA GLU A 70 6.28 5.19 -5.06
C GLU A 70 5.27 6.33 -4.92
N PHE A 71 5.77 7.56 -4.87
CA PHE A 71 4.93 8.75 -4.90
C PHE A 71 4.94 9.31 -6.32
N PHE A 72 3.79 9.64 -6.83
CA PHE A 72 3.62 10.20 -8.17
C PHE A 72 2.52 11.25 -8.18
N GLU A 73 2.56 12.12 -9.18
CA GLU A 73 1.53 13.12 -9.38
C GLU A 73 0.54 12.65 -10.46
N GLU A 74 -0.74 12.71 -10.16
CA GLU A 74 -1.81 12.46 -11.12
C GLU A 74 -2.89 13.53 -10.98
N ARG A 75 -3.18 14.22 -12.11
CA ARG A 75 -4.18 15.30 -12.18
C ARG A 75 -3.94 16.43 -11.17
N GLY A 76 -2.66 16.77 -10.93
CA GLY A 76 -2.28 17.81 -9.98
C GLY A 76 -2.38 17.41 -8.51
N MET A 77 -2.56 16.13 -8.21
CA MET A 77 -2.57 15.59 -6.85
C MET A 77 -1.46 14.58 -6.64
N LEU A 78 -0.80 14.67 -5.49
CA LEU A 78 0.16 13.67 -5.04
C LEU A 78 -0.59 12.40 -4.64
N ARG A 79 -0.18 11.28 -5.24
CA ARG A 79 -0.68 9.94 -4.95
C ARG A 79 0.47 9.03 -4.55
N ALA A 80 0.15 7.91 -3.96
CA ALA A 80 1.12 6.91 -3.60
C ALA A 80 0.70 5.52 -4.09
N ARG A 81 1.65 4.78 -4.65
CA ARG A 81 1.51 3.39 -5.05
C ARG A 81 2.31 2.51 -4.12
N LEU A 82 1.65 1.58 -3.44
CA LEU A 82 2.27 0.60 -2.57
C LEU A 82 2.24 -0.77 -3.26
N ARG A 83 3.41 -1.43 -3.30
CA ARG A 83 3.54 -2.80 -3.82
C ARG A 83 3.74 -3.74 -2.64
N PHE A 84 2.84 -4.72 -2.52
CA PHE A 84 2.84 -5.69 -1.43
C PHE A 84 3.36 -7.05 -1.86
N ASN A 85 3.97 -7.76 -0.91
CA ASN A 85 4.41 -9.14 -1.06
C ASN A 85 3.39 -10.16 -0.55
N LEU A 86 2.28 -9.67 0.00
CA LEU A 86 1.20 -10.47 0.58
C LEU A 86 -0.06 -10.38 -0.28
N ILE A 87 -0.84 -11.48 -0.25
CA ILE A 87 -2.19 -11.53 -0.84
C ILE A 87 -2.17 -11.11 -2.31
N GLY A 88 -1.40 -11.84 -3.11
CA GLY A 88 -1.34 -11.65 -4.56
C GLY A 88 -1.94 -12.83 -5.33
N LEU A 89 -2.49 -12.54 -6.49
CA LEU A 89 -2.92 -13.55 -7.49
C LEU A 89 -1.77 -13.96 -8.40
N PHE A 90 -0.61 -13.37 -8.26
CA PHE A 90 0.67 -13.78 -8.82
C PHE A 90 1.79 -13.58 -7.78
N GLY A 91 2.99 -14.07 -8.08
CA GLY A 91 4.13 -14.01 -7.17
C GLY A 91 4.27 -15.26 -6.30
N ALA A 92 5.15 -15.22 -5.30
CA ALA A 92 5.58 -16.37 -4.51
C ALA A 92 4.46 -17.02 -3.68
N SER A 93 3.45 -16.25 -3.28
CA SER A 93 2.32 -16.71 -2.45
C SER A 93 1.01 -16.82 -3.24
N SER A 94 1.07 -16.89 -4.55
CA SER A 94 -0.10 -16.95 -5.43
C SER A 94 -0.88 -18.26 -5.25
N PRO A 95 -2.21 -18.19 -5.14
CA PRO A 95 -3.07 -19.37 -5.25
C PRO A 95 -3.29 -19.84 -6.69
N LEU A 96 -2.90 -19.00 -7.68
CA LEU A 96 -3.03 -19.34 -9.10
C LEU A 96 -1.84 -20.19 -9.57
N PRO A 97 -2.00 -20.98 -10.66
CA PRO A 97 -0.89 -21.70 -11.28
C PRO A 97 0.29 -20.76 -11.63
N ALA A 98 1.52 -21.26 -11.52
CA ALA A 98 2.76 -20.51 -11.76
C ALA A 98 2.80 -19.81 -13.13
N PHE A 99 2.13 -20.37 -14.13
CA PHE A 99 1.99 -19.77 -15.45
C PHE A 99 1.51 -18.32 -15.44
N TYR A 100 0.56 -17.96 -14.56
CA TYR A 100 0.08 -16.57 -14.46
C TYR A 100 1.13 -15.65 -13.84
N SER A 101 1.93 -16.15 -12.91
CA SER A 101 3.05 -15.40 -12.34
C SER A 101 4.15 -15.17 -13.37
N GLU A 102 4.47 -16.19 -14.18
CA GLU A 102 5.42 -16.08 -15.28
C GLU A 102 4.94 -15.09 -16.35
N GLN A 103 3.67 -15.14 -16.71
CA GLN A 103 3.08 -14.15 -17.61
C GLN A 103 3.12 -12.72 -17.05
N ALA A 104 2.85 -12.55 -15.74
CA ALA A 104 2.89 -11.25 -15.11
C ALA A 104 4.31 -10.68 -14.96
N LEU A 105 5.33 -11.55 -14.96
CA LEU A 105 6.75 -11.16 -14.99
C LEU A 105 7.25 -10.76 -16.38
N GLY A 106 6.52 -11.10 -17.45
CA GLY A 106 6.94 -10.95 -18.85
C GLY A 106 7.57 -9.62 -19.24
N ASP A 107 8.11 -9.53 -20.45
CA ASP A 107 9.17 -8.67 -20.96
C ASP A 107 9.08 -7.14 -20.79
N SER A 108 8.03 -6.59 -20.20
CA SER A 108 7.93 -5.16 -19.89
C SER A 108 7.12 -4.90 -18.61
N GLU A 109 7.67 -4.14 -17.69
CA GLU A 109 6.92 -3.67 -16.51
C GLU A 109 5.74 -2.78 -16.92
N GLU A 110 5.84 -2.10 -18.05
CA GLU A 110 4.78 -1.27 -18.63
C GLU A 110 4.07 -2.02 -19.74
N GLY A 111 2.77 -2.26 -19.57
CA GLY A 111 1.90 -2.76 -20.63
C GLY A 111 1.60 -4.26 -20.65
N ASN A 112 1.97 -5.02 -19.61
CA ASN A 112 1.59 -6.44 -19.52
C ASN A 112 0.08 -6.57 -19.22
N PRO A 113 -0.74 -7.05 -20.18
CA PRO A 113 -2.19 -7.07 -20.02
C PRO A 113 -2.65 -8.03 -18.92
N THR A 114 -1.97 -9.16 -18.73
CA THR A 114 -2.28 -10.12 -17.66
C THR A 114 -2.03 -9.50 -16.29
N ARG A 115 -0.90 -8.83 -16.13
CA ARG A 115 -0.55 -8.12 -14.90
C ARG A 115 -1.56 -7.01 -14.60
N ASN A 116 -1.84 -6.15 -15.56
CA ASN A 116 -2.78 -5.04 -15.42
C ASN A 116 -4.18 -5.54 -15.05
N PHE A 117 -4.63 -6.62 -15.66
CA PHE A 117 -5.91 -7.24 -15.33
C PHE A 117 -5.95 -7.76 -13.89
N LEU A 118 -4.92 -8.50 -13.46
CA LEU A 118 -4.85 -9.02 -12.09
C LEU A 118 -4.66 -7.91 -11.05
N ASP A 119 -3.98 -6.82 -11.40
CA ASP A 119 -3.79 -5.67 -10.51
C ASP A 119 -5.11 -4.94 -10.17
N LEU A 120 -6.13 -5.01 -11.02
CA LEU A 120 -7.48 -4.54 -10.67
C LEU A 120 -8.04 -5.27 -9.44
N PHE A 121 -7.85 -6.59 -9.39
CA PHE A 121 -8.26 -7.39 -8.24
C PHE A 121 -7.37 -7.15 -7.02
N HIS A 122 -6.05 -7.04 -7.21
CA HIS A 122 -5.11 -6.72 -6.14
C HIS A 122 -5.47 -5.40 -5.46
N HIS A 123 -5.69 -4.36 -6.24
CA HIS A 123 -6.10 -3.07 -5.70
C HIS A 123 -7.37 -3.18 -4.85
N ARG A 124 -8.39 -3.91 -5.36
CA ARG A 124 -9.65 -4.11 -4.63
C ARG A 124 -9.44 -4.91 -3.34
N LEU A 125 -8.71 -6.01 -3.39
CA LEU A 125 -8.44 -6.86 -2.24
C LEU A 125 -7.64 -6.13 -1.15
N HIS A 126 -6.55 -5.45 -1.55
CA HIS A 126 -5.72 -4.72 -0.60
C HIS A 126 -6.46 -3.54 0.04
N ARG A 127 -7.34 -2.87 -0.70
CA ARG A 127 -8.20 -1.82 -0.14
C ARG A 127 -9.12 -2.30 0.99
N LEU A 128 -9.52 -3.55 0.99
CA LEU A 128 -10.37 -4.11 2.04
C LEU A 128 -9.59 -4.43 3.32
N LEU A 129 -8.27 -4.63 3.24
CA LEU A 129 -7.46 -5.06 4.38
C LEU A 129 -7.39 -4.04 5.51
N LEU A 130 -7.14 -2.77 5.21
CA LEU A 130 -7.00 -1.73 6.24
C LEU A 130 -8.29 -1.48 7.02
N PRO A 131 -9.48 -1.34 6.39
CA PRO A 131 -10.74 -1.22 7.12
C PRO A 131 -11.03 -2.43 8.02
N ILE A 132 -10.76 -3.65 7.53
CA ILE A 132 -10.92 -4.87 8.32
C ILE A 132 -9.99 -4.85 9.53
N TRP A 133 -8.70 -4.58 9.32
CA TRP A 133 -7.71 -4.50 10.39
C TRP A 133 -8.06 -3.43 11.44
N ARG A 134 -8.45 -2.22 11.01
CA ARG A 134 -8.90 -1.15 11.90
C ARG A 134 -10.09 -1.58 12.73
N LYS A 135 -11.07 -2.24 12.14
CA LYS A 135 -12.27 -2.73 12.83
C LYS A 135 -11.94 -3.69 13.95
N TYR A 136 -11.01 -4.62 13.75
CA TYR A 136 -10.61 -5.58 14.77
C TYR A 136 -9.72 -4.95 15.84
N ARG A 137 -8.78 -4.10 15.47
CA ARG A 137 -7.90 -3.42 16.41
C ARG A 137 -8.64 -2.42 17.31
N TYR A 138 -9.62 -1.72 16.76
CA TYR A 138 -10.45 -0.79 17.54
C TYR A 138 -11.22 -1.52 18.65
N ARG A 139 -11.76 -2.68 18.39
CA ARG A 139 -12.45 -3.51 19.40
C ARG A 139 -11.54 -3.90 20.55
N VAL A 140 -10.31 -4.32 20.27
CA VAL A 140 -9.33 -4.70 21.29
C VAL A 140 -8.94 -3.51 22.15
N SER A 141 -8.71 -2.35 21.54
CA SER A 141 -8.38 -1.12 22.28
C SER A 141 -9.53 -0.61 23.13
N PHE A 142 -10.77 -0.77 22.68
CA PHE A 142 -11.97 -0.35 23.41
C PHE A 142 -12.22 -1.25 24.63
N GLN A 143 -12.08 -2.56 24.49
CA GLN A 143 -12.20 -3.49 25.61
C GLN A 143 -11.15 -3.24 26.69
N SER A 144 -9.92 -2.91 26.32
CA SER A 144 -8.86 -2.56 27.29
C SER A 144 -9.13 -1.24 28.02
N GLY A 145 -9.83 -0.30 27.40
CA GLY A 145 -10.22 0.99 28.00
C GLY A 145 -11.40 0.90 28.98
N GLU A 146 -12.36 -0.02 28.74
CA GLU A 146 -13.50 -0.22 29.65
C GLU A 146 -13.12 -0.94 30.93
N ILE A 147 -12.17 -1.88 30.87
CA ILE A 147 -11.68 -2.58 32.07
C ILE A 147 -10.99 -1.61 33.05
N GLY A 148 -10.39 -0.52 32.55
CA GLY A 148 -9.76 0.51 33.38
C GLY A 148 -10.72 1.49 34.07
N ARG A 149 -12.01 1.55 33.69
CA ARG A 149 -13.00 2.47 34.25
C ARG A 149 -13.99 1.83 35.24
N ALA A 150 -13.95 0.53 35.41
CA ALA A 150 -14.85 -0.19 36.32
C ALA A 150 -14.35 -0.26 37.78
N HIS A 151 -13.22 0.39 38.12
CA HIS A 151 -12.68 0.47 39.48
C HIS A 151 -12.40 1.92 39.89
N VAL A 152 -13.44 2.70 40.01
CA VAL A 152 -13.43 3.89 40.89
C VAL A 152 -14.78 3.96 41.58
#